data_ff330e7f3491cd8a1267bc84014a25b6
#
_entry.id   ff330e7f3491cd8a1267bc84014a25b6
#
_cell.length_a   1.000
_cell.length_b   1.000
_cell.length_c   1.000
_cell.angle_alpha   90.00
_cell.angle_beta   90.00
_cell.angle_gamma   90.00
#
_symmetry.space_group_name_H-M   'P 1'
#
loop_
_entity.id
_entity.type
_entity.pdbx_description
1 polymer ?
#
loop_
_entity_poly.entity_id
_entity_poly.type
_entity_poly.pdbx_seq_one_letter_code
_entity_poly.pdbx_strand_id
1 'polypeptide(L)'
;MMNPRISRTDTRSDNDQYSHINNAIYYHLFDSVINAYLVAHCDLSPQTSDTIGLVVSSHCQFLFPLSFPDVLDLGLRVNHVGKTSVTYEVGVFREGGTEPAAVGGYTHVFVDAKSRKTSQMKDQMKEGLQRLTIEGGGDKLESRL
;
A
#
# COMPACT_ATOMS: atom_id res chain seq x y z
N MET A 1 3.03 6.91 13.21
CA MET A 1 1.82 6.94 12.37
C MET A 1 2.18 6.60 10.93
N MET A 2 1.41 5.76 10.29
CA MET A 2 1.65 5.41 8.89
C MET A 2 1.33 6.59 7.99
N ASN A 3 2.19 6.89 7.04
CA ASN A 3 2.05 7.90 6.01
C ASN A 3 2.34 7.27 4.65
N PRO A 4 1.68 7.66 3.58
CA PRO A 4 0.52 8.55 3.49
C PRO A 4 -0.78 7.87 3.94
N ARG A 5 -1.85 8.62 4.05
CA ARG A 5 -3.19 8.10 4.33
C ARG A 5 -4.13 8.50 3.19
N ILE A 6 -5.03 7.60 2.86
CA ILE A 6 -6.10 7.86 1.89
C ILE A 6 -7.42 7.55 2.59
N SER A 7 -8.36 8.48 2.50
CA SER A 7 -9.71 8.27 2.99
C SER A 7 -10.63 7.91 1.84
N ARG A 8 -11.52 6.96 2.08
CA ARG A 8 -12.50 6.52 1.10
C ARG A 8 -13.89 6.56 1.72
N THR A 9 -14.82 7.27 1.10
CA THR A 9 -16.14 7.53 1.67
C THR A 9 -17.25 6.64 1.10
N ASP A 10 -17.12 6.18 -0.13
CA ASP A 10 -18.17 5.40 -0.80
C ASP A 10 -17.76 3.94 -0.93
N THR A 11 -18.28 3.10 -0.06
CA THR A 11 -18.02 1.67 -0.03
C THR A 11 -19.18 0.82 -0.56
N ARG A 12 -20.25 1.45 -1.11
CA ARG A 12 -21.45 0.71 -1.52
C ARG A 12 -21.16 -0.37 -2.55
N SER A 13 -20.38 -0.04 -3.58
CA SER A 13 -20.04 -0.97 -4.65
C SER A 13 -19.02 -2.04 -4.21
N ASP A 14 -18.41 -1.88 -3.04
CA ASP A 14 -17.37 -2.76 -2.53
C ASP A 14 -17.92 -3.85 -1.61
N ASN A 15 -19.17 -3.73 -1.17
CA ASN A 15 -19.78 -4.72 -0.30
C ASN A 15 -20.11 -6.01 -1.03
N ASP A 16 -19.93 -7.13 -0.33
CA ASP A 16 -20.37 -8.43 -0.81
C ASP A 16 -21.84 -8.71 -0.41
N GLN A 17 -22.30 -9.94 -0.71
CA GLN A 17 -23.67 -10.36 -0.40
C GLN A 17 -23.99 -10.41 1.10
N TYR A 18 -22.99 -10.36 1.97
CA TYR A 18 -23.13 -10.35 3.43
C TYR A 18 -23.04 -8.93 4.00
N SER A 19 -23.08 -7.91 3.16
CA SER A 19 -22.99 -6.49 3.54
C SER A 19 -21.63 -6.09 4.14
N HIS A 20 -20.58 -6.86 3.89
CA HIS A 20 -19.22 -6.54 4.27
C HIS A 20 -18.41 -6.18 3.02
N ILE A 21 -17.35 -5.39 3.19
CA ILE A 21 -16.44 -5.11 2.09
C ILE A 21 -15.84 -6.43 1.62
N ASN A 22 -15.95 -6.69 0.31
CA ASN A 22 -15.41 -7.89 -0.31
C ASN A 22 -13.91 -7.97 -0.09
N ASN A 23 -13.42 -9.15 0.31
CA ASN A 23 -12.00 -9.35 0.60
C ASN A 23 -11.09 -8.97 -0.56
N ALA A 24 -11.50 -9.17 -1.81
CA ALA A 24 -10.73 -8.79 -2.98
C ALA A 24 -10.50 -7.27 -3.08
N ILE A 25 -11.39 -6.45 -2.54
CA ILE A 25 -11.27 -5.00 -2.58
C ILE A 25 -10.09 -4.51 -1.74
N TYR A 26 -9.70 -5.21 -0.69
CA TYR A 26 -8.55 -4.83 0.13
C TYR A 26 -7.26 -4.77 -0.69
N TYR A 27 -7.05 -5.72 -1.62
CA TYR A 27 -5.89 -5.71 -2.51
C TYR A 27 -5.91 -4.51 -3.46
N HIS A 28 -7.10 -4.13 -3.92
CA HIS A 28 -7.26 -2.93 -4.72
C HIS A 28 -6.94 -1.67 -3.92
N LEU A 29 -7.33 -1.62 -2.64
CA LEU A 29 -6.99 -0.50 -1.75
C LEU A 29 -5.48 -0.41 -1.51
N PHE A 30 -4.81 -1.55 -1.35
CA PHE A 30 -3.35 -1.58 -1.20
C PHE A 30 -2.67 -0.99 -2.43
N ASP A 31 -3.08 -1.43 -3.61
CA ASP A 31 -2.55 -0.93 -4.87
C ASP A 31 -2.75 0.59 -4.98
N SER A 32 -3.91 1.08 -4.61
CA SER A 32 -4.25 2.50 -4.68
C SER A 32 -3.36 3.35 -3.79
N VAL A 33 -3.17 2.97 -2.52
CA VAL A 33 -2.36 3.78 -1.59
C VAL A 33 -0.88 3.75 -1.96
N ILE A 34 -0.38 2.60 -2.39
CA ILE A 34 1.02 2.45 -2.79
C ILE A 34 1.31 3.31 -4.03
N ASN A 35 0.49 3.20 -5.07
CA ASN A 35 0.71 3.98 -6.28
C ASN A 35 0.52 5.48 -6.06
N ALA A 36 -0.42 5.88 -5.21
CA ALA A 36 -0.57 7.28 -4.84
C ALA A 36 0.71 7.84 -4.20
N TYR A 37 1.34 7.08 -3.34
CA TYR A 37 2.61 7.49 -2.73
C TYR A 37 3.74 7.55 -3.74
N LEU A 38 3.88 6.54 -4.59
CA LEU A 38 4.94 6.50 -5.61
C LEU A 38 4.85 7.68 -6.56
N VAL A 39 3.64 8.03 -6.97
CA VAL A 39 3.41 9.18 -7.86
C VAL A 39 3.72 10.51 -7.15
N ALA A 40 3.29 10.65 -5.90
CA ALA A 40 3.42 11.90 -5.17
C ALA A 40 4.83 12.17 -4.63
N HIS A 41 5.56 11.13 -4.25
CA HIS A 41 6.80 11.27 -3.46
C HIS A 41 8.02 10.53 -4.03
N CYS A 42 7.85 9.72 -5.06
CA CYS A 42 8.92 8.88 -5.60
C CYS A 42 9.18 9.13 -7.09
N ASP A 43 8.66 10.22 -7.62
CA ASP A 43 8.84 10.62 -9.02
C ASP A 43 8.40 9.56 -10.04
N LEU A 44 7.39 8.77 -9.69
CA LEU A 44 6.81 7.82 -10.62
C LEU A 44 5.76 8.51 -11.49
N SER A 45 5.89 8.33 -12.81
CA SER A 45 4.86 8.71 -13.77
C SER A 45 4.44 7.45 -14.52
N PRO A 46 3.23 6.90 -14.26
CA PRO A 46 2.83 5.61 -14.83
C PRO A 46 2.88 5.56 -16.36
N GLN A 47 2.73 6.71 -17.01
CA GLN A 47 2.70 6.79 -18.46
C GLN A 47 4.06 7.00 -19.11
N THR A 48 5.01 7.58 -18.38
CA THR A 48 6.28 8.03 -18.96
C THR A 48 7.53 7.48 -18.28
N SER A 49 7.41 6.93 -17.08
CA SER A 49 8.57 6.36 -16.38
C SER A 49 9.12 5.14 -17.10
N ASP A 50 10.44 5.06 -17.19
CA ASP A 50 11.14 3.92 -17.78
C ASP A 50 11.05 2.66 -16.93
N THR A 51 10.87 2.84 -15.63
CA THR A 51 10.84 1.77 -14.64
C THR A 51 9.47 1.74 -13.99
N ILE A 52 8.89 0.56 -13.90
CA ILE A 52 7.59 0.34 -13.25
C ILE A 52 7.68 -0.77 -12.22
N GLY A 53 6.79 -0.75 -11.23
CA GLY A 53 6.70 -1.80 -10.22
C GLY A 53 5.66 -2.83 -10.61
N LEU A 54 6.04 -4.10 -10.57
CA LEU A 54 5.12 -5.22 -10.75
C LEU A 54 4.94 -5.94 -9.43
N VAL A 55 3.69 -6.27 -9.10
CA VAL A 55 3.37 -7.03 -7.88
C VAL A 55 3.77 -8.48 -8.08
N VAL A 56 4.62 -8.97 -7.20
CA VAL A 56 5.05 -10.37 -7.23
C VAL A 56 4.51 -11.17 -6.05
N SER A 57 4.04 -10.50 -5.01
CA SER A 57 3.49 -11.15 -3.83
C SER A 57 2.54 -10.18 -3.13
N SER A 58 1.46 -10.73 -2.57
CA SER A 58 0.49 -9.96 -1.81
C SER A 58 -0.21 -10.89 -0.82
N HIS A 59 -0.47 -10.39 0.38
CA HIS A 59 -1.24 -11.11 1.39
C HIS A 59 -2.04 -10.13 2.24
N CYS A 60 -3.06 -10.63 2.92
CA CYS A 60 -3.88 -9.81 3.80
C CYS A 60 -4.40 -10.66 4.96
N GLN A 61 -4.31 -10.11 6.15
CA GLN A 61 -4.93 -10.65 7.34
C GLN A 61 -6.13 -9.78 7.70
N PHE A 62 -7.30 -10.40 7.86
CA PHE A 62 -8.54 -9.73 8.16
C PHE A 62 -8.83 -9.88 9.65
N LEU A 63 -8.91 -8.76 10.36
CA LEU A 63 -9.03 -8.75 11.82
C LEU A 63 -10.47 -8.50 12.26
N PHE A 64 -11.19 -7.60 11.59
CA PHE A 64 -12.63 -7.43 11.76
C PHE A 64 -13.26 -6.86 10.48
N PRO A 65 -14.56 -7.09 10.25
CA PRO A 65 -15.21 -6.66 9.01
C PRO A 65 -15.46 -5.17 8.97
N LEU A 66 -15.40 -4.63 7.75
CA LEU A 66 -15.80 -3.27 7.42
C LEU A 66 -16.95 -3.33 6.43
N SER A 67 -17.79 -2.31 6.41
CA SER A 67 -18.92 -2.26 5.48
C SER A 67 -19.32 -0.81 5.21
N PHE A 68 -20.06 -0.61 4.11
CA PHE A 68 -20.72 0.66 3.87
C PHE A 68 -21.65 0.99 5.06
N PRO A 69 -21.68 2.17 5.64
CA PRO A 69 -21.06 3.43 5.12
C PRO A 69 -19.72 3.79 5.78
N ASP A 70 -18.90 2.84 6.16
CA ASP A 70 -17.61 3.15 6.79
C ASP A 70 -16.73 4.01 5.87
N VAL A 71 -16.08 4.99 6.46
CA VAL A 71 -14.99 5.72 5.82
C VAL A 71 -13.69 5.05 6.24
N LEU A 72 -12.83 4.76 5.28
CA LEU A 72 -11.62 3.99 5.50
C LEU A 72 -10.39 4.89 5.43
N ASP A 73 -9.50 4.71 6.40
CA ASP A 73 -8.16 5.29 6.39
C ASP A 73 -7.15 4.20 6.04
N LEU A 74 -6.32 4.46 5.05
CA LEU A 74 -5.27 3.56 4.62
C LEU A 74 -3.92 4.11 5.06
N GLY A 75 -3.18 3.32 5.82
CA GLY A 75 -1.84 3.66 6.25
C GLY A 75 -0.81 2.82 5.52
N LEU A 76 0.32 3.42 5.15
CA LEU A 76 1.38 2.77 4.40
C LEU A 76 2.71 2.89 5.12
N ARG A 77 3.47 1.81 5.14
CA ARG A 77 4.88 1.85 5.51
C ARG A 77 5.66 0.85 4.67
N VAL A 78 6.98 0.98 4.70
CA VAL A 78 7.89 0.09 3.99
C VAL A 78 8.68 -0.72 5.00
N ASN A 79 8.64 -2.05 4.86
CA ASN A 79 9.38 -2.97 5.72
C ASN A 79 10.78 -3.25 5.19
N HIS A 80 10.96 -3.23 3.87
CA HIS A 80 12.25 -3.53 3.26
C HIS A 80 12.39 -2.83 1.91
N VAL A 81 13.56 -2.23 1.69
CA VAL A 81 13.95 -1.63 0.41
C VAL A 81 15.20 -2.36 -0.08
N GLY A 82 15.09 -3.09 -1.18
CA GLY A 82 16.22 -3.73 -1.85
C GLY A 82 16.73 -2.88 -3.01
N LYS A 83 17.54 -3.49 -3.87
CA LYS A 83 18.03 -2.81 -5.08
C LYS A 83 16.96 -2.72 -6.16
N THR A 84 16.16 -3.78 -6.30
CA THR A 84 15.15 -3.93 -7.35
C THR A 84 13.77 -4.19 -6.79
N SER A 85 13.63 -4.32 -5.48
CA SER A 85 12.36 -4.70 -4.84
C SER A 85 12.08 -3.87 -3.61
N VAL A 86 10.80 -3.79 -3.26
CA VAL A 86 10.33 -3.14 -2.04
C VAL A 86 9.17 -3.94 -1.47
N THR A 87 9.17 -4.12 -0.16
CA THR A 87 8.08 -4.76 0.56
C THR A 87 7.36 -3.71 1.40
N TYR A 88 6.07 -3.54 1.10
CA TYR A 88 5.19 -2.62 1.79
C TYR A 88 4.35 -3.35 2.82
N GLU A 89 3.90 -2.59 3.80
CA GLU A 89 2.84 -3.01 4.70
C GLU A 89 1.75 -1.95 4.71
N VAL A 90 0.49 -2.39 4.59
CA VAL A 90 -0.67 -1.51 4.52
C VAL A 90 -1.64 -1.89 5.63
N GLY A 91 -2.07 -0.90 6.41
CA GLY A 91 -3.14 -1.05 7.38
C GLY A 91 -4.41 -0.38 6.88
N VAL A 92 -5.54 -1.05 7.07
CA VAL A 92 -6.86 -0.50 6.75
C VAL A 92 -7.59 -0.24 8.06
N PHE A 93 -7.97 1.01 8.29
CA PHE A 93 -8.61 1.46 9.51
C PHE A 93 -9.98 2.03 9.20
N ARG A 94 -10.93 1.87 10.12
CA ARG A 94 -12.12 2.70 10.11
C ARG A 94 -11.70 4.12 10.50
N GLU A 95 -12.28 5.14 9.87
CA GLU A 95 -11.94 6.53 10.17
C GLU A 95 -11.97 6.79 11.66
N GLY A 96 -10.90 7.40 12.17
CA GLY A 96 -10.75 7.69 13.61
C GLY A 96 -10.39 6.48 14.46
N GLY A 97 -10.35 5.27 13.88
CA GLY A 97 -9.98 4.06 14.61
C GLY A 97 -8.49 3.96 14.85
N THR A 98 -8.10 3.33 15.95
CA THR A 98 -6.71 3.10 16.32
C THR A 98 -6.24 1.68 16.02
N GLU A 99 -7.19 0.75 15.85
CA GLU A 99 -6.91 -0.64 15.53
C GLU A 99 -7.18 -0.92 14.05
N PRO A 100 -6.28 -1.60 13.36
CA PRO A 100 -6.52 -1.94 11.96
C PRO A 100 -7.60 -3.01 11.82
N ALA A 101 -8.48 -2.83 10.85
CA ALA A 101 -9.45 -3.86 10.46
C ALA A 101 -8.80 -4.93 9.59
N ALA A 102 -7.77 -4.56 8.86
CA ALA A 102 -6.98 -5.48 8.04
C ALA A 102 -5.55 -4.98 7.95
N VAL A 103 -4.61 -5.91 7.82
CA VAL A 103 -3.20 -5.60 7.60
C VAL A 103 -2.71 -6.48 6.46
N GLY A 104 -2.07 -5.88 5.47
CA GLY A 104 -1.57 -6.60 4.32
C GLY A 104 -0.13 -6.31 4.00
N GLY A 105 0.45 -7.21 3.23
CA GLY A 105 1.77 -7.06 2.65
C GLY A 105 1.69 -7.07 1.14
N TYR A 106 2.66 -6.43 0.52
CA TYR A 106 2.66 -6.21 -0.92
C TYR A 106 4.12 -6.02 -1.35
N THR A 107 4.58 -6.82 -2.28
CA THR A 107 5.95 -6.73 -2.76
C THR A 107 5.97 -6.34 -4.24
N HIS A 108 6.67 -5.26 -4.55
CA HIS A 108 6.98 -4.85 -5.92
C HIS A 108 8.37 -5.31 -6.31
N VAL A 109 8.52 -5.75 -7.55
CA VAL A 109 9.81 -5.82 -8.23
C VAL A 109 9.79 -4.79 -9.34
N PHE A 110 10.82 -3.95 -9.40
CA PHE A 110 10.91 -2.92 -10.43
C PHE A 110 11.56 -3.50 -11.68
N VAL A 111 10.96 -3.18 -12.81
CA VAL A 111 11.38 -3.68 -14.12
C VAL A 111 11.42 -2.52 -15.10
N ASP A 112 12.22 -2.69 -16.16
CA ASP A 112 12.16 -1.81 -17.32
C ASP A 112 10.77 -1.93 -17.97
N ALA A 113 10.15 -0.78 -18.25
CA ALA A 113 8.76 -0.75 -18.73
C ALA A 113 8.60 -1.44 -20.10
N LYS A 114 9.63 -1.42 -20.92
CA LYS A 114 9.58 -2.02 -22.26
C LYS A 114 10.04 -3.48 -22.27
N SER A 115 11.23 -3.75 -21.73
CA SER A 115 11.83 -5.09 -21.79
C SER A 115 11.26 -6.03 -20.72
N ARG A 116 10.66 -5.49 -19.67
CA ARG A 116 10.16 -6.24 -18.49
C ARG A 116 11.27 -6.94 -17.70
N LYS A 117 12.52 -6.60 -17.97
CA LYS A 117 13.66 -7.12 -17.20
C LYS A 117 13.81 -6.33 -15.91
N THR A 118 14.25 -7.01 -14.86
CA THR A 118 14.53 -6.41 -13.56
C THR A 118 15.45 -5.21 -13.71
N SER A 119 15.09 -4.11 -13.06
CA SER A 119 15.81 -2.85 -13.11
C SER A 119 16.01 -2.30 -11.72
N GLN A 120 17.15 -1.69 -11.45
CA GLN A 120 17.40 -1.04 -10.18
C GLN A 120 16.52 0.21 -10.05
N MET A 121 16.05 0.45 -8.83
CA MET A 121 15.30 1.67 -8.52
C MET A 121 16.22 2.88 -8.67
N LYS A 122 15.67 3.98 -9.21
CA LYS A 122 16.35 5.27 -9.23
C LYS A 122 16.46 5.82 -7.81
N ASP A 123 17.44 6.70 -7.60
CA ASP A 123 17.73 7.27 -6.27
C ASP A 123 16.53 7.98 -5.66
N GLN A 124 15.77 8.74 -6.44
CA GLN A 124 14.56 9.43 -5.98
C GLN A 124 13.49 8.47 -5.48
N MET A 125 13.31 7.36 -6.18
CA MET A 125 12.40 6.30 -5.77
C MET A 125 12.86 5.71 -4.44
N LYS A 126 14.12 5.36 -4.34
CA LYS A 126 14.70 4.76 -3.16
C LYS A 126 14.62 5.68 -1.94
N GLU A 127 14.93 6.95 -2.10
CA GLU A 127 14.83 7.96 -1.05
C GLU A 127 13.41 8.13 -0.57
N GLY A 128 12.47 8.21 -1.50
CA GLY A 128 11.04 8.33 -1.17
C GLY A 128 10.53 7.15 -0.37
N LEU A 129 10.93 5.94 -0.75
CA LEU A 129 10.53 4.72 -0.04
C LEU A 129 11.20 4.60 1.33
N GLN A 130 12.45 5.00 1.46
CA GLN A 130 13.16 4.96 2.73
C GLN A 130 12.53 5.85 3.80
N ARG A 131 11.85 6.94 3.40
CA ARG A 131 11.12 7.79 4.33
C ARG A 131 9.97 7.07 5.04
N LEU A 132 9.46 5.97 4.47
CA LEU A 132 8.39 5.17 5.05
C LEU A 132 8.90 3.97 5.85
N THR A 133 10.21 3.77 5.94
CA THR A 133 10.77 2.70 6.76
C THR A 133 10.68 3.06 8.24
N ILE A 134 10.83 2.06 9.10
CA ILE A 134 10.81 2.25 10.56
C ILE A 134 11.91 3.23 11.00
N GLU A 135 13.09 3.13 10.38
CA GLU A 135 14.22 4.03 10.65
C GLU A 135 13.92 5.46 10.20
N GLY A 136 13.03 5.63 9.21
CA GLY A 136 12.57 6.93 8.77
C GLY A 136 11.44 7.53 9.61
N GLY A 137 11.02 6.89 10.72
CA GLY A 137 10.05 7.42 11.66
C GLY A 137 8.63 6.82 11.57
N GLY A 138 8.46 5.69 10.91
CA GLY A 138 7.17 4.99 10.87
C GLY A 138 6.88 4.22 12.17
N ASP A 139 5.63 4.19 12.59
CA ASP A 139 5.19 3.36 13.71
C ASP A 139 5.27 1.89 13.36
N LYS A 140 5.56 1.07 14.36
CA LYS A 140 5.54 -0.38 14.21
C LYS A 140 4.11 -0.88 14.21
N LEU A 141 3.64 -1.32 13.07
CA LEU A 141 2.29 -1.88 12.95
C LEU A 141 2.18 -3.20 13.71
N GLU A 142 3.25 -3.98 13.78
CA GLU A 142 3.27 -5.27 14.48
C GLU A 142 2.89 -5.15 15.95
N SER A 143 3.18 -4.03 16.58
CA SER A 143 2.83 -3.83 17.99
C SER A 143 1.32 -3.74 18.22
N ARG A 144 0.52 -3.62 17.14
CA ARG A 144 -0.93 -3.52 17.21
C ARG A 144 -1.63 -4.84 16.93
N LEU A 145 -0.89 -5.83 16.50
CA LEU A 145 -1.39 -7.17 16.22
C LEU A 145 -1.12 -8.09 17.40
#